data_bb4423eeda1b8d04e2531e281cb19b65
#
_entry.id   bb4423eeda1b8d04e2531e281cb19b65
#
_cell.length_a   1.000
_cell.length_b   1.000
_cell.length_c   1.000
_cell.angle_alpha   90.00
_cell.angle_beta   90.00
_cell.angle_gamma   90.00
#
_symmetry.space_group_name_H-M   'P 1'
#
loop_
_entity.id
_entity.type
_entity.pdbx_description
1 polymer ?
#
loop_
_entity_poly.entity_id
_entity_poly.type
_entity_poly.pdbx_seq_one_letter_code
_entity_poly.pdbx_strand_id
1 'polypeptide(L)'
;IPDTTMENNLDKQVLAKAQAWLDGNYDEATKEQVRVMMKTNPTELTESFYKDLEFGTGGLRGIMGVGTNRMNIYTVGAATQGLANYLKLNFAGEQIKVAISHDSRNNSRMFAERVADIFASNGFTVYLFDALRPTPELSFAIRELGCQSGVMVTASHNPKEYNGYKAYWNDGSQVTSPHDVNIIAEVGKITDNDQVL
;
A
#
# COMPACT_ATOMS: atom_id res chain seq x y z
N ILE A 1 3.79 -19.15 32.18
CA ILE A 1 2.32 -19.11 32.06
C ILE A 1 2.05 -17.95 31.09
N PRO A 2 1.53 -18.18 29.86
CA PRO A 2 1.17 -17.08 28.99
C PRO A 2 0.13 -16.19 29.69
N ASP A 3 0.27 -14.89 29.51
CA ASP A 3 -0.63 -13.91 30.10
C ASP A 3 -1.96 -13.92 29.34
N THR A 4 -2.90 -14.69 29.87
CA THR A 4 -4.26 -14.82 29.32
C THR A 4 -5.00 -13.49 29.13
N THR A 5 -4.54 -12.43 29.77
CA THR A 5 -5.12 -11.08 29.65
C THR A 5 -4.66 -10.40 28.35
N MET A 6 -3.41 -10.61 27.92
CA MET A 6 -2.89 -10.09 26.65
C MET A 6 -3.46 -10.83 25.44
N GLU A 7 -3.57 -12.16 25.48
CA GLU A 7 -4.19 -12.95 24.42
C GLU A 7 -5.66 -12.55 24.22
N ASN A 8 -6.44 -12.44 25.27
CA ASN A 8 -7.84 -11.98 25.21
C ASN A 8 -7.99 -10.55 24.64
N ASN A 9 -7.01 -9.68 24.85
CA ASN A 9 -7.06 -8.31 24.32
C ASN A 9 -6.68 -8.27 22.83
N LEU A 10 -5.70 -9.08 22.42
CA LEU A 10 -5.31 -9.22 21.01
C LEU A 10 -6.46 -9.80 20.18
N ASP A 11 -7.11 -10.86 20.65
CA ASP A 11 -8.27 -11.46 19.99
C ASP A 11 -9.40 -10.46 19.77
N LYS A 12 -9.68 -9.62 20.77
CA LYS A 12 -10.70 -8.56 20.65
C LYS A 12 -10.32 -7.51 19.60
N GLN A 13 -9.06 -7.10 19.53
CA GLN A 13 -8.59 -6.14 18.53
C GLN A 13 -8.64 -6.72 17.12
N VAL A 14 -8.22 -7.97 16.95
CA VAL A 14 -8.29 -8.70 15.68
C VAL A 14 -9.74 -8.79 15.19
N LEU A 15 -10.65 -9.21 16.06
CA LEU A 15 -12.08 -9.31 15.72
C LEU A 15 -12.68 -7.94 15.38
N ALA A 16 -12.32 -6.89 16.13
CA ALA A 16 -12.80 -5.54 15.84
C ALA A 16 -12.34 -5.03 14.46
N LYS A 17 -11.08 -5.25 14.10
CA LYS A 17 -10.56 -4.88 12.76
C LYS A 17 -11.22 -5.70 11.64
N ALA A 18 -11.38 -7.00 11.84
CA ALA A 18 -12.07 -7.85 10.88
C ALA A 18 -13.53 -7.43 10.69
N GLN A 19 -14.23 -7.11 11.79
CA GLN A 19 -15.60 -6.62 11.73
C GLN A 19 -15.69 -5.26 11.01
N ALA A 20 -14.74 -4.36 11.25
CA ALA A 20 -14.68 -3.08 10.54
C ALA A 20 -14.55 -3.26 9.01
N TRP A 21 -13.85 -4.30 8.57
CA TRP A 21 -13.79 -4.65 7.14
C TRP A 21 -15.12 -5.18 6.60
N LEU A 22 -15.87 -5.94 7.40
CA LEU A 22 -17.21 -6.41 7.01
C LEU A 22 -18.21 -5.27 6.90
N ASP A 23 -18.11 -4.28 7.79
CA ASP A 23 -19.05 -3.15 7.86
C ASP A 23 -18.66 -2.01 6.91
N GLY A 24 -17.38 -1.92 6.53
CA GLY A 24 -16.83 -0.86 5.72
C GLY A 24 -17.07 -1.02 4.20
N ASN A 25 -16.55 -0.07 3.44
CA ASN A 25 -16.66 -0.04 1.97
C ASN A 25 -15.57 -0.91 1.32
N TYR A 26 -15.75 -2.23 1.40
CA TYR A 26 -14.91 -3.25 0.78
C TYR A 26 -15.73 -4.10 -0.18
N ASP A 27 -15.10 -4.66 -1.19
CA ASP A 27 -15.79 -5.55 -2.13
C ASP A 27 -16.29 -6.84 -1.46
N GLU A 28 -17.34 -7.42 -2.04
CA GLU A 28 -17.99 -8.60 -1.42
C GLU A 28 -17.09 -9.84 -1.40
N ALA A 29 -16.21 -10.01 -2.39
CA ALA A 29 -15.27 -11.12 -2.40
C ALA A 29 -14.26 -11.02 -1.24
N THR A 30 -13.78 -9.82 -0.95
CA THR A 30 -12.94 -9.52 0.22
C THR A 30 -13.69 -9.80 1.52
N LYS A 31 -14.93 -9.32 1.66
CA LYS A 31 -15.76 -9.56 2.85
C LYS A 31 -16.02 -11.04 3.06
N GLU A 32 -16.28 -11.80 2.00
CA GLU A 32 -16.49 -13.25 2.12
C GLU A 32 -15.23 -13.97 2.60
N GLN A 33 -14.03 -13.57 2.13
CA GLN A 33 -12.78 -14.13 2.66
C GLN A 33 -12.61 -13.85 4.15
N VAL A 34 -12.95 -12.65 4.63
CA VAL A 34 -12.95 -12.33 6.07
C VAL A 34 -13.92 -13.23 6.84
N ARG A 35 -15.15 -13.41 6.35
CA ARG A 35 -16.15 -14.29 6.99
C ARG A 35 -15.65 -15.73 7.09
N VAL A 36 -15.04 -16.24 6.01
CA VAL A 36 -14.46 -17.59 5.99
C VAL A 36 -13.33 -17.73 7.01
N MET A 37 -12.39 -16.77 7.06
CA MET A 37 -11.31 -16.79 8.07
C MET A 37 -11.86 -16.77 9.49
N MET A 38 -12.84 -15.92 9.78
CA MET A 38 -13.48 -15.85 11.11
C MET A 38 -14.09 -17.19 11.55
N LYS A 39 -14.61 -17.98 10.59
CA LYS A 39 -15.28 -19.26 10.89
C LYS A 39 -14.31 -20.44 10.94
N THR A 40 -13.29 -20.44 10.08
CA THR A 40 -12.55 -21.67 9.77
C THR A 40 -11.05 -21.59 10.06
N ASN A 41 -10.48 -20.38 10.17
CA ASN A 41 -9.04 -20.22 10.33
C ASN A 41 -8.67 -19.03 11.26
N PRO A 42 -8.81 -19.21 12.59
CA PRO A 42 -8.49 -18.16 13.57
C PRO A 42 -7.02 -17.70 13.51
N THR A 43 -6.10 -18.61 13.19
CA THR A 43 -4.67 -18.28 13.07
C THR A 43 -4.43 -17.31 11.91
N GLU A 44 -4.98 -17.60 10.72
CA GLU A 44 -4.86 -16.69 9.57
C GLU A 44 -5.58 -15.36 9.83
N LEU A 45 -6.72 -15.39 10.51
CA LEU A 45 -7.43 -14.17 10.90
C LEU A 45 -6.53 -13.28 11.78
N THR A 46 -5.88 -13.87 12.78
CA THR A 46 -4.95 -13.16 13.65
C THR A 46 -3.79 -12.57 12.86
N GLU A 47 -3.12 -13.38 12.04
CA GLU A 47 -1.99 -12.94 11.21
C GLU A 47 -2.38 -11.81 10.22
N SER A 48 -3.62 -11.83 9.74
CA SER A 48 -4.13 -10.85 8.78
C SER A 48 -4.52 -9.52 9.43
N PHE A 49 -4.86 -9.49 10.73
CA PHE A 49 -5.47 -8.32 11.37
C PHE A 49 -4.81 -7.87 12.68
N TYR A 50 -3.79 -8.59 13.21
CA TYR A 50 -3.20 -8.23 14.51
C TYR A 50 -2.49 -6.87 14.51
N LYS A 51 -2.06 -6.40 13.35
CA LYS A 51 -1.48 -5.07 13.14
C LYS A 51 -1.85 -4.52 11.76
N ASP A 52 -1.43 -3.30 11.47
CA ASP A 52 -1.50 -2.71 10.15
C ASP A 52 -0.17 -2.92 9.42
N LEU A 53 -0.22 -3.09 8.10
CA LEU A 53 0.98 -3.20 7.27
C LEU A 53 1.71 -1.86 7.30
N GLU A 54 2.91 -1.87 7.86
CA GLU A 54 3.68 -0.65 8.06
C GLU A 54 4.27 -0.14 6.75
N PHE A 55 4.07 1.15 6.49
CA PHE A 55 4.89 1.87 5.52
C PHE A 55 6.23 2.18 6.20
N GLY A 56 7.23 1.34 5.92
CA GLY A 56 8.58 1.51 6.45
C GLY A 56 9.42 2.48 5.62
N THR A 57 10.72 2.49 5.85
CA THR A 57 11.66 3.32 5.08
C THR A 57 11.53 3.03 3.58
N GLY A 58 10.86 3.94 2.89
CA GLY A 58 10.69 3.91 1.45
C GLY A 58 9.59 3.02 0.89
N GLY A 59 8.73 2.38 1.71
CA GLY A 59 7.60 1.64 1.15
C GLY A 59 6.98 0.56 2.04
N LEU A 60 6.11 -0.25 1.42
CA LEU A 60 5.44 -1.41 2.03
C LEU A 60 6.08 -2.72 1.55
N ARG A 61 5.97 -3.75 2.37
CA ARG A 61 6.24 -5.14 1.97
C ARG A 61 5.45 -6.09 2.84
N GLY A 62 4.77 -7.05 2.23
CA GLY A 62 3.98 -8.03 2.97
C GLY A 62 3.54 -9.21 2.12
N ILE A 63 3.00 -10.21 2.79
CA ILE A 63 2.30 -11.32 2.16
C ILE A 63 1.02 -10.78 1.52
N MET A 64 0.75 -11.22 0.30
CA MET A 64 -0.49 -10.85 -0.40
C MET A 64 -1.68 -11.57 0.22
N GLY A 65 -2.78 -10.86 0.44
CA GLY A 65 -3.99 -11.42 1.02
C GLY A 65 -4.92 -10.37 1.61
N VAL A 66 -6.01 -10.82 2.19
CA VAL A 66 -7.00 -9.98 2.84
C VAL A 66 -6.57 -9.63 4.27
N GLY A 67 -6.76 -8.39 4.67
CA GLY A 67 -6.49 -7.92 6.02
C GLY A 67 -5.57 -6.70 6.07
N THR A 68 -5.54 -6.05 7.23
CA THR A 68 -4.75 -4.83 7.45
C THR A 68 -3.25 -5.09 7.45
N ASN A 69 -2.81 -6.30 7.78
CA ASN A 69 -1.40 -6.73 7.78
C ASN A 69 -1.04 -7.54 6.52
N ARG A 70 -1.73 -7.29 5.42
CA ARG A 70 -1.51 -7.97 4.14
C ARG A 70 -1.35 -6.94 3.02
N MET A 71 -0.63 -7.33 1.96
CA MET A 71 -0.54 -6.57 0.72
C MET A 71 -1.78 -6.85 -0.13
N ASN A 72 -2.61 -5.84 -0.33
CA ASN A 72 -3.84 -5.90 -1.12
C ASN A 72 -4.17 -4.52 -1.71
N ILE A 73 -5.24 -4.43 -2.50
CA ILE A 73 -5.63 -3.17 -3.15
C ILE A 73 -5.99 -2.06 -2.16
N TYR A 74 -6.39 -2.39 -0.94
CA TYR A 74 -6.78 -1.44 0.10
C TYR A 74 -5.56 -0.89 0.85
N THR A 75 -4.63 -1.75 1.26
CA THR A 75 -3.38 -1.31 1.90
C THR A 75 -2.47 -0.56 0.93
N VAL A 76 -2.40 -0.98 -0.33
CA VAL A 76 -1.76 -0.23 -1.42
C VAL A 76 -2.47 1.09 -1.66
N GLY A 77 -3.80 1.08 -1.62
CA GLY A 77 -4.62 2.28 -1.77
C GLY A 77 -4.35 3.32 -0.70
N ALA A 78 -4.36 2.91 0.56
CA ALA A 78 -4.07 3.81 1.69
C ALA A 78 -2.66 4.41 1.59
N ALA A 79 -1.66 3.59 1.26
CA ALA A 79 -0.29 4.05 1.04
C ALA A 79 -0.19 5.08 -0.09
N THR A 80 -0.87 4.84 -1.21
CA THR A 80 -0.86 5.73 -2.37
C THR A 80 -1.58 7.04 -2.06
N GLN A 81 -2.71 6.99 -1.36
CA GLN A 81 -3.42 8.21 -0.94
C GLN A 81 -2.58 9.05 0.02
N GLY A 82 -1.92 8.42 0.99
CA GLY A 82 -1.00 9.12 1.90
C GLY A 82 0.17 9.76 1.16
N LEU A 83 0.78 9.05 0.21
CA LEU A 83 1.82 9.61 -0.64
C LEU A 83 1.28 10.79 -1.50
N ALA A 84 0.08 10.65 -2.08
CA ALA A 84 -0.55 11.73 -2.85
C ALA A 84 -0.80 12.97 -1.99
N ASN A 85 -1.27 12.80 -0.76
CA ASN A 85 -1.47 13.91 0.17
C ASN A 85 -0.15 14.62 0.48
N TYR A 86 0.92 13.87 0.73
CA TYR A 86 2.24 14.42 0.98
C TYR A 86 2.80 15.18 -0.24
N LEU A 87 2.62 14.63 -1.45
CA LEU A 87 3.04 15.29 -2.68
C LEU A 87 2.31 16.63 -2.89
N LYS A 88 1.01 16.69 -2.63
CA LYS A 88 0.22 17.93 -2.71
C LYS A 88 0.72 19.00 -1.75
N LEU A 89 1.18 18.60 -0.56
CA LEU A 89 1.76 19.54 0.41
C LEU A 89 3.12 20.10 -0.05
N ASN A 90 3.95 19.27 -0.66
CA ASN A 90 5.31 19.68 -1.07
C ASN A 90 5.35 20.41 -2.42
N PHE A 91 4.40 20.14 -3.30
CA PHE A 91 4.34 20.67 -4.66
C PHE A 91 3.03 21.43 -4.90
N ALA A 92 2.63 22.24 -3.91
CA ALA A 92 1.38 23.01 -3.98
C ALA A 92 1.39 23.98 -5.16
N GLY A 93 0.34 23.93 -5.98
CA GLY A 93 0.20 24.77 -7.17
C GLY A 93 0.92 24.24 -8.42
N GLU A 94 1.62 23.11 -8.33
CA GLU A 94 2.24 22.45 -9.47
C GLU A 94 1.34 21.36 -10.04
N GLN A 95 1.51 21.07 -11.35
CA GLN A 95 0.97 19.84 -11.94
C GLN A 95 1.88 18.68 -11.55
N ILE A 96 1.43 17.88 -10.59
CA ILE A 96 2.19 16.74 -10.10
C ILE A 96 2.17 15.61 -11.14
N LYS A 97 3.36 15.07 -11.44
CA LYS A 97 3.57 13.93 -12.32
C LYS A 97 4.18 12.78 -11.53
N VAL A 98 3.73 11.57 -11.82
CA VAL A 98 4.24 10.35 -11.20
C VAL A 98 4.50 9.27 -12.24
N ALA A 99 5.55 8.48 -12.05
CA ALA A 99 5.85 7.33 -12.88
C ALA A 99 5.67 6.04 -12.08
N ILE A 100 5.13 4.99 -12.70
CA ILE A 100 4.81 3.72 -12.05
C ILE A 100 5.35 2.57 -12.87
N SER A 101 6.09 1.68 -12.23
CA SER A 101 6.58 0.44 -12.79
C SER A 101 6.26 -0.75 -11.89
N HIS A 102 6.32 -1.95 -12.46
CA HIS A 102 6.10 -3.19 -11.72
C HIS A 102 6.99 -4.31 -12.25
N ASP A 103 7.22 -5.32 -11.43
CA ASP A 103 7.91 -6.53 -11.81
C ASP A 103 6.95 -7.64 -12.32
N SER A 104 7.46 -8.86 -12.44
CA SER A 104 6.72 -10.02 -12.95
C SER A 104 5.96 -10.81 -11.87
N ARG A 105 5.95 -10.34 -10.62
CA ARG A 105 5.26 -11.03 -9.51
C ARG A 105 3.76 -11.08 -9.73
N ASN A 106 3.13 -12.07 -9.13
CA ASN A 106 1.67 -12.15 -9.06
C ASN A 106 1.09 -10.84 -8.53
N ASN A 107 0.02 -10.37 -9.16
CA ASN A 107 -0.70 -9.13 -8.82
C ASN A 107 0.10 -7.82 -8.97
N SER A 108 1.38 -7.84 -9.38
CA SER A 108 2.17 -6.60 -9.54
C SER A 108 1.51 -5.63 -10.52
N ARG A 109 1.02 -6.12 -11.65
CA ARG A 109 0.29 -5.27 -12.63
C ARG A 109 -0.98 -4.69 -12.03
N MET A 110 -1.79 -5.49 -11.36
CA MET A 110 -3.03 -5.05 -10.71
C MET A 110 -2.76 -3.98 -9.65
N PHE A 111 -1.74 -4.16 -8.83
CA PHE A 111 -1.35 -3.14 -7.84
C PHE A 111 -0.85 -1.86 -8.50
N ALA A 112 -0.05 -1.96 -9.57
CA ALA A 112 0.42 -0.80 -10.32
C ALA A 112 -0.74 0.00 -10.95
N GLU A 113 -1.74 -0.69 -11.49
CA GLU A 113 -2.97 -0.08 -12.01
C GLU A 113 -3.77 0.61 -10.89
N ARG A 114 -3.93 -0.02 -9.74
CA ARG A 114 -4.59 0.61 -8.57
C ARG A 114 -3.87 1.88 -8.11
N VAL A 115 -2.54 1.85 -8.08
CA VAL A 115 -1.71 3.03 -7.77
C VAL A 115 -1.95 4.14 -8.80
N ALA A 116 -1.98 3.79 -10.08
CA ALA A 116 -2.23 4.73 -11.17
C ALA A 116 -3.61 5.40 -11.06
N ASP A 117 -4.65 4.61 -10.79
CA ASP A 117 -6.03 5.09 -10.64
C ASP A 117 -6.15 6.10 -9.49
N ILE A 118 -5.53 5.82 -8.35
CA ILE A 118 -5.56 6.71 -7.19
C ILE A 118 -4.82 8.02 -7.47
N PHE A 119 -3.64 7.96 -8.06
CA PHE A 119 -2.93 9.19 -8.44
C PHE A 119 -3.70 10.00 -9.48
N ALA A 120 -4.30 9.35 -10.47
CA ALA A 120 -5.13 10.01 -11.46
C ALA A 120 -6.36 10.67 -10.83
N SER A 121 -7.04 9.98 -9.90
CA SER A 121 -8.17 10.53 -9.13
C SER A 121 -7.78 11.72 -8.26
N ASN A 122 -6.52 11.79 -7.84
CA ASN A 122 -5.96 12.95 -7.14
C ASN A 122 -5.58 14.12 -8.07
N GLY A 123 -5.80 13.99 -9.38
CA GLY A 123 -5.52 15.02 -10.38
C GLY A 123 -4.07 15.04 -10.89
N PHE A 124 -3.30 13.97 -10.66
CA PHE A 124 -1.92 13.87 -11.11
C PHE A 124 -1.82 13.39 -12.55
N THR A 125 -0.77 13.78 -13.25
CA THR A 125 -0.37 13.15 -14.51
C THR A 125 0.36 11.86 -14.21
N VAL A 126 -0.14 10.75 -14.73
CA VAL A 126 0.38 9.41 -14.43
C VAL A 126 1.04 8.80 -15.67
N TYR A 127 2.28 8.37 -15.51
CA TYR A 127 3.01 7.58 -16.49
C TYR A 127 3.11 6.13 -15.97
N LEU A 128 2.28 5.26 -16.50
CA LEU A 128 2.31 3.83 -16.20
C LEU A 128 3.00 3.09 -17.35
N PHE A 129 4.07 2.37 -17.08
CA PHE A 129 4.71 1.55 -18.09
C PHE A 129 3.73 0.50 -18.65
N ASP A 130 3.76 0.30 -19.93
CA ASP A 130 2.89 -0.62 -20.67
C ASP A 130 3.12 -2.10 -20.33
N ALA A 131 4.35 -2.41 -19.92
CA ALA A 131 4.76 -3.74 -19.48
C ALA A 131 5.69 -3.64 -18.25
N LEU A 132 6.07 -4.77 -17.68
CA LEU A 132 7.05 -4.81 -16.60
C LEU A 132 8.37 -4.14 -17.02
N ARG A 133 8.96 -3.38 -16.10
CA ARG A 133 10.26 -2.71 -16.30
C ARG A 133 11.07 -2.75 -15.02
N PRO A 134 12.40 -2.83 -15.11
CA PRO A 134 13.26 -2.88 -13.94
C PRO A 134 13.34 -1.51 -13.24
N THR A 135 13.70 -1.54 -11.96
CA THR A 135 13.82 -0.35 -11.12
C THR A 135 14.67 0.78 -11.72
N PRO A 136 15.83 0.53 -12.40
CA PRO A 136 16.61 1.58 -13.04
C PRO A 136 15.86 2.38 -14.11
N GLU A 137 14.96 1.75 -14.86
CA GLU A 137 14.12 2.44 -15.85
C GLU A 137 13.12 3.38 -15.18
N LEU A 138 12.54 2.98 -14.04
CA LEU A 138 11.69 3.87 -13.26
C LEU A 138 12.46 5.10 -12.77
N SER A 139 13.62 4.89 -12.18
CA SER A 139 14.48 5.98 -11.70
C SER A 139 14.84 6.95 -12.83
N PHE A 140 15.18 6.43 -14.00
CA PHE A 140 15.44 7.23 -15.18
C PHE A 140 14.21 8.02 -15.65
N ALA A 141 13.05 7.34 -15.74
CA ALA A 141 11.80 7.96 -16.19
C ALA A 141 11.35 9.11 -15.27
N ILE A 142 11.50 8.98 -13.95
CA ILE A 142 11.19 10.05 -12.99
C ILE A 142 11.96 11.33 -13.35
N ARG A 143 13.25 11.22 -13.59
CA ARG A 143 14.10 12.37 -13.94
C ARG A 143 13.83 12.89 -15.33
N GLU A 144 13.73 12.03 -16.32
CA GLU A 144 13.54 12.38 -17.73
C GLU A 144 12.20 13.08 -17.98
N LEU A 145 11.13 12.59 -17.32
CA LEU A 145 9.78 13.14 -17.48
C LEU A 145 9.49 14.29 -16.49
N GLY A 146 10.43 14.62 -15.60
CA GLY A 146 10.24 15.64 -14.57
C GLY A 146 9.12 15.27 -13.59
N CYS A 147 9.06 14.01 -13.17
CA CYS A 147 8.09 13.56 -12.18
C CYS A 147 8.50 14.00 -10.77
N GLN A 148 7.51 14.33 -9.93
CA GLN A 148 7.72 14.63 -8.52
C GLN A 148 7.93 13.36 -7.69
N SER A 149 7.41 12.22 -8.15
CA SER A 149 7.53 10.95 -7.46
C SER A 149 7.37 9.77 -8.42
N GLY A 150 7.61 8.57 -7.92
CA GLY A 150 7.32 7.33 -8.62
C GLY A 150 7.11 6.17 -7.67
N VAL A 151 6.55 5.09 -8.20
CA VAL A 151 6.29 3.87 -7.45
C VAL A 151 6.78 2.65 -8.22
N MET A 152 7.52 1.79 -7.53
CA MET A 152 7.89 0.46 -8.04
C MET A 152 7.15 -0.61 -7.24
N VAL A 153 6.33 -1.39 -7.94
CA VAL A 153 5.64 -2.54 -7.34
C VAL A 153 6.52 -3.78 -7.47
N THR A 154 7.15 -4.16 -6.38
CA THR A 154 8.07 -5.30 -6.30
C THR A 154 8.35 -5.68 -4.86
N ALA A 155 8.61 -6.96 -4.60
CA ALA A 155 9.14 -7.44 -3.34
C ALA A 155 10.59 -7.95 -3.45
N SER A 156 11.33 -7.53 -4.49
CA SER A 156 12.74 -7.86 -4.69
C SER A 156 13.00 -9.38 -4.71
N HIS A 157 13.64 -9.93 -3.69
CA HIS A 157 14.01 -11.35 -3.57
C HIS A 157 13.14 -12.14 -2.57
N ASN A 158 12.08 -11.53 -2.03
CA ASN A 158 11.16 -12.24 -1.13
C ASN A 158 10.45 -13.40 -1.85
N PRO A 159 9.94 -14.40 -1.12
CA PRO A 159 9.13 -15.48 -1.68
C PRO A 159 7.94 -14.97 -2.52
N LYS A 160 7.41 -15.84 -3.37
CA LYS A 160 6.36 -15.49 -4.35
C LYS A 160 5.05 -15.00 -3.74
N GLU A 161 4.81 -15.34 -2.47
CA GLU A 161 3.64 -14.93 -1.69
C GLU A 161 3.68 -13.44 -1.30
N TYR A 162 4.87 -12.83 -1.36
CA TYR A 162 5.08 -11.42 -1.04
C TYR A 162 4.91 -10.54 -2.27
N ASN A 163 4.46 -9.32 -2.02
CA ASN A 163 4.65 -8.19 -2.91
C ASN A 163 5.03 -6.95 -2.10
N GLY A 164 5.36 -5.86 -2.77
CA GLY A 164 5.80 -4.64 -2.14
C GLY A 164 5.55 -3.41 -3.00
N TYR A 165 5.70 -2.27 -2.36
CA TYR A 165 5.46 -0.94 -2.89
C TYR A 165 6.65 -0.08 -2.47
N LYS A 166 7.46 0.40 -3.40
CA LYS A 166 8.60 1.27 -3.14
C LYS A 166 8.31 2.67 -3.67
N ALA A 167 8.39 3.67 -2.81
CA ALA A 167 8.22 5.07 -3.19
C ALA A 167 9.57 5.70 -3.56
N TYR A 168 9.54 6.51 -4.62
CA TYR A 168 10.68 7.25 -5.17
C TYR A 168 10.39 8.74 -5.14
N TRP A 169 11.45 9.53 -5.03
CA TRP A 169 11.38 11.00 -5.03
C TRP A 169 11.77 11.57 -6.40
N ASN A 170 11.71 12.89 -6.53
CA ASN A 170 11.93 13.59 -7.80
C ASN A 170 13.36 13.50 -8.35
N ASP A 171 14.34 13.11 -7.54
CA ASP A 171 15.71 12.84 -7.93
C ASP A 171 15.90 11.43 -8.56
N GLY A 172 14.85 10.61 -8.58
CA GLY A 172 14.88 9.24 -9.06
C GLY A 172 15.40 8.23 -8.03
N SER A 173 15.67 8.64 -6.80
CA SER A 173 16.08 7.76 -5.71
C SER A 173 14.87 7.28 -4.89
N GLN A 174 15.00 6.12 -4.26
CA GLN A 174 14.02 5.69 -3.26
C GLN A 174 13.97 6.72 -2.13
N VAL A 175 12.76 7.02 -1.63
CA VAL A 175 12.58 8.04 -0.59
C VAL A 175 13.39 7.72 0.66
N THR A 176 13.96 8.78 1.24
CA THR A 176 14.75 8.77 2.48
C THR A 176 14.29 9.91 3.37
N SER A 177 14.86 10.01 4.56
CA SER A 177 14.56 11.11 5.49
C SER A 177 14.85 12.48 4.85
N PRO A 178 13.96 13.47 5.04
CA PRO A 178 12.76 13.46 5.91
C PRO A 178 11.49 12.94 5.20
N HIS A 179 11.54 12.65 3.92
CA HIS A 179 10.36 12.32 3.12
C HIS A 179 9.68 11.02 3.57
N ASP A 180 10.44 9.98 3.88
CA ASP A 180 9.93 8.69 4.36
C ASP A 180 9.08 8.86 5.63
N VAL A 181 9.59 9.57 6.64
CA VAL A 181 8.89 9.82 7.91
C VAL A 181 7.60 10.62 7.68
N ASN A 182 7.66 11.63 6.82
CA ASN A 182 6.49 12.47 6.52
C ASN A 182 5.44 11.71 5.71
N ILE A 183 5.84 10.85 4.76
CA ILE A 183 4.93 9.97 4.03
C ILE A 183 4.26 8.99 5.00
N ILE A 184 5.01 8.37 5.90
CA ILE A 184 4.46 7.48 6.94
C ILE A 184 3.38 8.21 7.75
N ALA A 185 3.63 9.47 8.13
CA ALA A 185 2.67 10.27 8.88
C ALA A 185 1.37 10.53 8.08
N GLU A 186 1.48 10.81 6.79
CA GLU A 186 0.30 11.00 5.93
C GLU A 186 -0.46 9.68 5.68
N VAL A 187 0.25 8.57 5.47
CA VAL A 187 -0.36 7.23 5.35
C VAL A 187 -1.12 6.87 6.64
N GLY A 188 -0.55 7.16 7.80
CA GLY A 188 -1.19 6.91 9.10
C GLY A 188 -2.48 7.67 9.35
N LYS A 189 -2.76 8.73 8.59
CA LYS A 189 -4.04 9.47 8.64
C LYS A 189 -5.17 8.78 7.84
N ILE A 190 -4.83 7.85 6.97
CA ILE A 190 -5.80 7.09 6.17
C ILE A 190 -6.27 5.89 7.02
N THR A 191 -7.37 6.05 7.69
CA THR A 191 -7.94 5.05 8.63
C THR A 191 -9.15 4.32 8.05
N ASP A 192 -9.68 4.80 6.94
CA ASP A 192 -10.87 4.29 6.28
C ASP A 192 -10.66 4.26 4.76
N ASN A 193 -11.18 3.22 4.10
CA ASN A 193 -11.11 3.10 2.63
C ASN A 193 -11.87 4.21 1.90
N ASP A 194 -12.86 4.83 2.53
CA ASP A 194 -13.60 5.97 1.96
C ASP A 194 -12.75 7.25 1.83
N GLN A 195 -11.58 7.31 2.48
CA GLN A 195 -10.60 8.38 2.35
C GLN A 195 -9.69 8.24 1.12
N VAL A 196 -9.77 7.10 0.43
CA VAL A 196 -8.99 6.79 -0.78
C VAL A 196 -9.81 7.13 -2.01
N LEU A 197 -9.26 7.98 -2.88
CA LEU A 197 -9.92 8.44 -4.12
C LEU A 197 -9.90 7.40 -5.24
#